data_e61e12ddd29b48c5f456df247b1ab4a9
#
_entry.id   e61e12ddd29b48c5f456df247b1ab4a9
#
_cell.length_a   1.000
_cell.length_b   1.000
_cell.length_c   1.000
_cell.angle_alpha   90.00
_cell.angle_beta   90.00
_cell.angle_gamma   90.00
#
_symmetry.space_group_name_H-M   'P 1'
#
loop_
_entity.id
_entity.type
_entity.pdbx_description
1 polymer ?
#
loop_
_entity_poly.entity_id
_entity_poly.type
_entity_poly.pdbx_seq_one_letter_code
_entity_poly.pdbx_strand_id
1 'polypeptide(L)'
;MNNESRLFPVYHHIAKCSGTYVLSWVQLLAWAYFVRQGVRQEDGWNSLRIRRMSITIGGKHMTLFYYTPNDMAPYSTEISSGGDVSTDICKSDVVLEAIRTKSIQPFSVSIDPQGLGYGHVEKFVETVTRLAGFDYSYHYVVMRDSFSRNKSLYNYLSNQSGAHEPTHGNIKDIKSLEDYLTSSHVEDGWLIRDLLNLTASDIIQPRHITAVDGYLKHFEIVDIENVDELIDRVYLNSFNIKRQDVYDIYSDQNLTKEDVDRNIYKNTTSERCDITLDTFEKSVQTCFNDATYWDRIIYDKYIKNKR
;
A
#
# COMPACT_ATOMS: atom_id res chain seq x y z
N MET A 1 29.14 18.04 7.88
CA MET A 1 27.78 17.73 7.42
C MET A 1 27.74 16.23 7.21
N ASN A 2 27.01 15.49 8.03
CA ASN A 2 26.85 14.06 7.80
C ASN A 2 26.05 13.91 6.50
N ASN A 3 26.69 13.35 5.48
CA ASN A 3 26.01 12.93 4.25
C ASN A 3 25.17 11.70 4.58
N GLU A 4 24.05 11.88 5.27
CA GLU A 4 23.06 10.82 5.36
C GLU A 4 22.42 10.68 3.99
N SER A 5 22.43 9.46 3.46
CA SER A 5 21.84 9.12 2.16
C SER A 5 20.34 9.45 2.19
N ARG A 6 19.89 10.20 1.20
CA ARG A 6 18.47 10.55 1.07
C ARG A 6 17.71 9.38 0.44
N LEU A 7 16.68 8.92 1.11
CA LEU A 7 15.92 7.72 0.77
C LEU A 7 14.53 8.08 0.20
N PHE A 8 14.17 7.56 -0.96
CA PHE A 8 12.87 7.78 -1.59
C PHE A 8 11.88 6.67 -1.21
N PRO A 9 10.74 6.97 -0.56
CA PRO A 9 9.81 5.96 -0.08
C PRO A 9 9.08 5.21 -1.19
N VAL A 10 9.10 3.89 -1.14
CA VAL A 10 8.41 3.00 -2.06
C VAL A 10 7.60 1.97 -1.27
N TYR A 11 6.30 2.16 -1.22
CA TYR A 11 5.37 1.26 -0.54
C TYR A 11 4.94 0.12 -1.43
N HIS A 12 5.06 -1.11 -0.96
CA HIS A 12 4.50 -2.28 -1.63
C HIS A 12 3.15 -2.63 -1.01
N HIS A 13 2.08 -2.31 -1.74
CA HIS A 13 0.72 -2.46 -1.27
C HIS A 13 0.24 -3.90 -1.38
N ILE A 14 0.29 -4.64 -0.29
CA ILE A 14 -0.35 -5.96 -0.18
C ILE A 14 -1.82 -5.79 0.18
N ALA A 15 -2.72 -6.38 -0.61
CA ALA A 15 -4.16 -6.30 -0.37
C ALA A 15 -4.55 -6.81 1.02
N LYS A 16 -5.41 -6.06 1.72
CA LYS A 16 -5.88 -6.33 3.08
C LYS A 16 -4.81 -6.27 4.19
N CYS A 17 -3.65 -5.68 3.88
CA CYS A 17 -2.57 -5.40 4.83
C CYS A 17 -2.40 -3.87 5.03
N SER A 18 -3.46 -3.18 5.42
CA SER A 18 -3.49 -1.72 5.71
C SER A 18 -3.19 -0.76 4.57
N GLY A 19 -3.29 -1.20 3.30
CA GLY A 19 -2.95 -0.35 2.16
C GLY A 19 -3.62 1.02 2.17
N THR A 20 -4.94 1.07 2.32
CA THR A 20 -5.71 2.33 2.35
C THR A 20 -5.29 3.23 3.51
N TYR A 21 -4.98 2.66 4.67
CA TYR A 21 -4.49 3.40 5.83
C TYR A 21 -3.12 4.03 5.56
N VAL A 22 -2.18 3.25 5.02
CA VAL A 22 -0.83 3.74 4.65
C VAL A 22 -0.94 4.86 3.62
N LEU A 23 -1.73 4.66 2.55
CA LEU A 23 -1.90 5.65 1.48
C LEU A 23 -2.53 6.95 1.98
N SER A 24 -3.46 6.88 2.95
CA SER A 24 -4.01 8.07 3.60
C SER A 24 -2.94 8.85 4.34
N TRP A 25 -2.08 8.18 5.11
CA TRP A 25 -0.96 8.81 5.78
C TRP A 25 0.08 9.38 4.82
N VAL A 26 0.40 8.67 3.73
CA VAL A 26 1.29 9.19 2.69
C VAL A 26 0.81 10.53 2.15
N GLN A 27 -0.50 10.64 1.89
CA GLN A 27 -1.09 11.88 1.41
C GLN A 27 -1.01 13.01 2.43
N LEU A 28 -1.29 12.73 3.70
CA LEU A 28 -1.21 13.70 4.80
C LEU A 28 0.22 14.16 5.06
N LEU A 29 1.17 13.24 5.05
CA LEU A 29 2.58 13.54 5.23
C LEU A 29 3.14 14.35 4.06
N ALA A 30 2.75 14.04 2.82
CA ALA A 30 3.11 14.84 1.67
C ALA A 30 2.61 16.28 1.83
N TRP A 31 1.36 16.44 2.22
CA TRP A 31 0.80 17.75 2.51
C TRP A 31 1.60 18.51 3.57
N ALA A 32 1.82 17.91 4.73
CA ALA A 32 2.56 18.55 5.83
C ALA A 32 4.00 18.92 5.42
N TYR A 33 4.66 18.05 4.66
CA TYR A 33 5.99 18.33 4.12
C TYR A 33 6.02 19.57 3.24
N PHE A 34 5.11 19.68 2.26
CA PHE A 34 5.09 20.81 1.35
C PHE A 34 4.63 22.11 2.02
N VAL A 35 3.72 22.04 3.00
CA VAL A 35 3.37 23.21 3.83
C VAL A 35 4.61 23.74 4.58
N ARG A 36 5.42 22.86 5.17
CA ARG A 36 6.71 23.25 5.79
C ARG A 36 7.71 23.86 4.81
N GLN A 37 7.65 23.49 3.54
CA GLN A 37 8.46 24.11 2.49
C GLN A 37 7.92 25.48 2.03
N GLY A 38 6.90 26.00 2.70
CA GLY A 38 6.33 27.32 2.41
C GLY A 38 5.31 27.33 1.26
N VAL A 39 4.83 26.17 0.86
CA VAL A 39 3.73 26.08 -0.10
C VAL A 39 2.47 26.59 0.58
N ARG A 40 1.94 27.73 0.12
CA ARG A 40 0.71 28.31 0.65
C ARG A 40 -0.49 27.50 0.24
N GLN A 41 -1.39 27.26 1.20
CA GLN A 41 -2.74 26.81 0.93
C GLN A 41 -3.54 27.98 0.35
N GLU A 42 -4.08 27.81 -0.83
CA GLU A 42 -5.16 28.66 -1.34
C GLU A 42 -6.46 27.95 -0.98
N ASP A 43 -7.24 28.54 -0.05
CA ASP A 43 -8.62 28.15 0.28
C ASP A 43 -8.90 26.66 0.63
N GLY A 44 -8.37 26.19 1.75
CA GLY A 44 -8.80 24.94 2.38
C GLY A 44 -8.12 23.66 1.90
N TRP A 45 -8.47 22.56 2.57
CA TRP A 45 -7.88 21.23 2.39
C TRP A 45 -7.95 20.67 0.96
N ASN A 46 -9.01 21.01 0.21
CA ASN A 46 -9.19 20.56 -1.18
C ASN A 46 -8.33 21.32 -2.19
N SER A 47 -7.70 22.40 -1.82
CA SER A 47 -6.82 23.20 -2.68
C SER A 47 -5.37 22.73 -2.67
N LEU A 48 -5.07 21.70 -1.89
CA LEU A 48 -3.74 21.12 -1.85
C LEU A 48 -3.38 20.52 -3.20
N ARG A 49 -2.31 21.04 -3.75
CA ARG A 49 -1.70 20.55 -4.99
C ARG A 49 -0.98 19.19 -4.82
N ILE A 50 -1.35 18.43 -3.76
CA ILE A 50 -0.91 17.04 -3.57
C ILE A 50 -1.86 16.15 -4.34
N ARG A 51 -1.33 15.44 -5.31
CA ARG A 51 -2.10 14.62 -6.23
C ARG A 51 -1.60 13.19 -6.26
N ARG A 52 -2.45 12.30 -6.72
CA ARG A 52 -2.11 10.90 -7.01
C ARG A 52 -2.26 10.68 -8.52
N MET A 53 -1.33 9.93 -9.09
CA MET A 53 -1.36 9.53 -10.48
C MET A 53 -1.21 8.03 -10.58
N SER A 54 -2.12 7.37 -11.29
CA SER A 54 -2.00 5.95 -11.58
C SER A 54 -1.14 5.75 -12.82
N ILE A 55 -0.18 4.85 -12.72
CA ILE A 55 0.77 4.51 -13.78
C ILE A 55 0.77 2.99 -13.92
N THR A 56 0.76 2.49 -15.16
CA THR A 56 0.90 1.05 -15.42
C THR A 56 2.16 0.80 -16.22
N ILE A 57 3.05 -0.06 -15.69
CA ILE A 57 4.29 -0.47 -16.33
C ILE A 57 4.39 -2.00 -16.30
N GLY A 58 4.50 -2.62 -17.47
CA GLY A 58 4.60 -4.08 -17.56
C GLY A 58 3.44 -4.84 -16.92
N GLY A 59 2.25 -4.25 -16.92
CA GLY A 59 1.05 -4.81 -16.28
C GLY A 59 0.93 -4.54 -14.78
N LYS A 60 1.92 -3.90 -14.13
CA LYS A 60 1.83 -3.50 -12.73
C LYS A 60 1.25 -2.11 -12.58
N HIS A 61 0.34 -1.97 -11.63
CA HIS A 61 -0.23 -0.69 -11.24
C HIS A 61 0.63 -0.04 -10.16
N MET A 62 0.90 1.24 -10.35
CA MET A 62 1.60 2.07 -9.38
C MET A 62 0.84 3.35 -9.15
N THR A 63 0.94 3.90 -7.96
CA THR A 63 0.43 5.22 -7.61
C THR A 63 1.59 6.11 -7.22
N LEU A 64 1.79 7.19 -7.99
CA LEU A 64 2.75 8.24 -7.65
C LEU A 64 2.04 9.33 -6.85
N PHE A 65 2.55 9.64 -5.67
CA PHE A 65 2.16 10.82 -4.89
C PHE A 65 3.11 11.96 -5.22
N TYR A 66 2.56 13.11 -5.59
CA TYR A 66 3.35 14.24 -6.03
C TYR A 66 2.71 15.58 -5.70
N TYR A 67 3.53 16.60 -5.65
CA TYR A 67 3.13 18.00 -5.61
C TYR A 67 3.25 18.62 -7.00
N THR A 68 2.32 19.50 -7.37
CA THR A 68 2.41 20.32 -8.59
C THR A 68 2.48 21.80 -8.21
N PRO A 69 3.58 22.50 -8.56
CA PRO A 69 3.73 23.92 -8.24
C PRO A 69 2.81 24.84 -9.05
N ASN A 70 2.32 24.36 -10.18
CA ASN A 70 1.46 25.13 -11.09
C ASN A 70 0.11 24.46 -11.28
N ASP A 71 -0.97 25.25 -11.42
CA ASP A 71 -2.33 24.75 -11.69
C ASP A 71 -2.46 24.00 -13.02
N MET A 72 -1.49 24.15 -13.87
CA MET A 72 -1.41 23.57 -15.21
C MET A 72 -0.65 22.23 -15.25
N ALA A 73 -0.76 21.37 -14.24
CA ALA A 73 -0.31 20.00 -14.43
C ALA A 73 -1.22 19.32 -15.47
N PRO A 74 -0.70 18.97 -16.64
CA PRO A 74 -1.52 18.45 -17.75
C PRO A 74 -2.15 17.07 -17.47
N TYR A 75 -1.99 16.55 -16.25
CA TYR A 75 -2.28 15.18 -15.85
C TYR A 75 -3.05 15.08 -14.52
N SER A 76 -3.74 16.16 -14.12
CA SER A 76 -4.52 16.13 -12.91
C SER A 76 -5.86 15.45 -13.15
N THR A 77 -5.97 14.19 -12.83
CA THR A 77 -7.26 13.63 -12.45
C THR A 77 -7.63 14.19 -11.09
N GLU A 78 -8.67 14.98 -11.02
CA GLU A 78 -9.27 15.40 -9.77
C GLU A 78 -9.70 14.16 -8.99
N ILE A 79 -9.14 13.99 -7.81
CA ILE A 79 -9.64 12.99 -6.87
C ILE A 79 -10.88 13.61 -6.25
N SER A 80 -12.04 13.32 -6.83
CA SER A 80 -13.28 13.54 -6.13
C SER A 80 -13.26 12.70 -4.85
N SER A 81 -13.72 13.27 -3.75
CA SER A 81 -13.83 12.66 -2.42
C SER A 81 -14.83 11.49 -2.34
N GLY A 82 -15.03 10.78 -3.41
CA GLY A 82 -15.96 9.67 -3.60
C GLY A 82 -15.42 8.62 -4.56
N GLY A 83 -14.37 7.94 -4.17
CA GLY A 83 -14.16 6.52 -4.48
C GLY A 83 -13.86 6.08 -5.90
N ASP A 84 -14.13 6.80 -6.94
CA ASP A 84 -13.80 6.38 -8.31
C ASP A 84 -12.53 7.09 -8.80
N VAL A 85 -11.45 6.33 -8.86
CA VAL A 85 -10.22 6.71 -9.55
C VAL A 85 -10.54 6.67 -11.05
N SER A 86 -10.71 7.83 -11.66
CA SER A 86 -10.72 7.90 -13.12
C SER A 86 -9.35 7.46 -13.60
N THR A 87 -9.32 6.36 -14.35
CA THR A 87 -8.12 5.65 -14.78
C THR A 87 -7.51 6.30 -16.02
N ASP A 88 -7.08 7.54 -15.94
CA ASP A 88 -6.15 8.06 -16.91
C ASP A 88 -4.76 7.47 -16.63
N ILE A 89 -4.49 6.34 -17.28
CA ILE A 89 -3.19 5.65 -17.20
C ILE A 89 -2.18 6.57 -17.90
N CYS A 90 -1.36 7.22 -17.10
CA CYS A 90 -0.28 8.04 -17.63
C CYS A 90 0.84 7.17 -18.17
N LYS A 91 1.35 7.51 -19.35
CA LYS A 91 2.54 6.84 -19.90
C LYS A 91 3.76 7.21 -19.06
N SER A 92 4.58 6.23 -18.75
CA SER A 92 5.79 6.39 -17.91
C SER A 92 6.72 7.51 -18.40
N ASP A 93 6.89 7.66 -19.71
CA ASP A 93 7.78 8.67 -20.31
C ASP A 93 7.30 10.09 -20.02
N VAL A 94 5.99 10.31 -20.04
CA VAL A 94 5.36 11.59 -19.75
C VAL A 94 5.57 11.97 -18.28
N VAL A 95 5.45 11.00 -17.38
CA VAL A 95 5.70 11.21 -15.94
C VAL A 95 7.16 11.56 -15.70
N LEU A 96 8.10 10.83 -16.30
CA LEU A 96 9.53 11.10 -16.15
C LEU A 96 9.91 12.47 -16.71
N GLU A 97 9.30 12.90 -17.81
CA GLU A 97 9.53 14.23 -18.35
C GLU A 97 8.96 15.34 -17.45
N ALA A 98 7.77 15.14 -16.87
CA ALA A 98 7.19 16.08 -15.92
C ALA A 98 8.05 16.24 -14.65
N ILE A 99 8.68 15.15 -14.17
CA ILE A 99 9.64 15.22 -13.05
C ILE A 99 10.90 15.97 -13.48
N ARG A 100 11.47 15.67 -14.65
CA ARG A 100 12.68 16.28 -15.18
C ARG A 100 12.51 17.79 -15.36
N THR A 101 11.37 18.23 -15.87
CA THR A 101 11.03 19.64 -16.06
C THR A 101 10.55 20.33 -14.78
N LYS A 102 10.51 19.63 -13.65
CA LYS A 102 9.99 20.11 -12.36
C LYS A 102 8.52 20.58 -12.41
N SER A 103 7.76 20.10 -13.38
CA SER A 103 6.31 20.33 -13.45
C SER A 103 5.58 19.56 -12.34
N ILE A 104 6.16 18.46 -11.88
CA ILE A 104 5.72 17.73 -10.68
C ILE A 104 6.93 17.42 -9.79
N GLN A 105 6.67 17.33 -8.48
CA GLN A 105 7.67 16.96 -7.48
C GLN A 105 7.22 15.68 -6.76
N PRO A 106 7.86 14.53 -7.04
CA PRO A 106 7.52 13.26 -6.42
C PRO A 106 7.72 13.27 -4.90
N PHE A 107 6.82 12.59 -4.19
CA PHE A 107 6.92 12.39 -2.76
C PHE A 107 7.06 10.91 -2.39
N SER A 108 6.26 10.02 -2.99
CA SER A 108 6.31 8.58 -2.73
C SER A 108 5.69 7.81 -3.89
N VAL A 109 6.04 6.55 -4.02
CA VAL A 109 5.40 5.60 -4.93
C VAL A 109 4.77 4.47 -4.12
N SER A 110 3.54 4.08 -4.47
CA SER A 110 2.93 2.83 -4.04
C SER A 110 2.86 1.88 -5.23
N ILE A 111 3.27 0.63 -5.04
CA ILE A 111 3.26 -0.41 -6.07
C ILE A 111 2.26 -1.47 -5.66
N ASP A 112 1.27 -1.76 -6.50
CA ASP A 112 0.44 -2.93 -6.34
C ASP A 112 1.21 -4.17 -6.78
N PRO A 113 1.28 -5.22 -5.97
CA PRO A 113 2.06 -6.42 -6.30
C PRO A 113 1.46 -7.20 -7.48
N GLN A 114 0.19 -7.03 -7.80
CA GLN A 114 -0.48 -7.72 -8.89
C GLN A 114 0.15 -7.39 -10.25
N GLY A 115 0.54 -8.44 -10.99
CA GLY A 115 1.05 -8.35 -12.35
C GLY A 115 2.56 -8.60 -12.51
N LEU A 116 2.96 -8.83 -13.74
CA LEU A 116 4.29 -9.28 -14.18
C LEU A 116 5.38 -8.23 -14.07
N GLY A 117 6.59 -8.70 -13.80
CA GLY A 117 7.80 -8.03 -14.24
C GLY A 117 8.30 -6.91 -13.33
N TYR A 118 8.83 -7.29 -12.17
CA TYR A 118 9.50 -6.35 -11.26
C TYR A 118 10.58 -5.51 -11.95
N GLY A 119 11.35 -6.08 -12.88
CA GLY A 119 12.49 -5.39 -13.49
C GLY A 119 12.16 -4.10 -14.23
N HIS A 120 11.00 -3.98 -14.87
CA HIS A 120 10.57 -2.73 -15.50
C HIS A 120 10.13 -1.69 -14.46
N VAL A 121 9.46 -2.15 -13.40
CA VAL A 121 9.03 -1.30 -12.28
C VAL A 121 10.24 -0.77 -11.52
N GLU A 122 11.21 -1.62 -11.20
CA GLU A 122 12.46 -1.22 -10.53
C GLU A 122 13.17 -0.10 -11.29
N LYS A 123 13.37 -0.28 -12.59
CA LYS A 123 14.03 0.72 -13.43
C LYS A 123 13.29 2.05 -13.45
N PHE A 124 11.95 2.02 -13.47
CA PHE A 124 11.14 3.24 -13.39
C PHE A 124 11.30 3.89 -12.02
N VAL A 125 11.16 3.13 -10.93
CA VAL A 125 11.31 3.62 -9.55
C VAL A 125 12.69 4.22 -9.31
N GLU A 126 13.77 3.54 -9.74
CA GLU A 126 15.13 4.06 -9.68
C GLU A 126 15.28 5.39 -10.43
N THR A 127 14.65 5.49 -11.61
CA THR A 127 14.69 6.71 -12.41
C THR A 127 13.94 7.85 -11.71
N VAL A 128 12.74 7.59 -11.17
CA VAL A 128 11.98 8.56 -10.36
C VAL A 128 12.79 9.00 -9.14
N THR A 129 13.36 8.06 -8.40
CA THR A 129 14.20 8.30 -7.22
C THR A 129 15.32 9.28 -7.53
N ARG A 130 16.08 9.01 -8.59
CA ARG A 130 17.20 9.85 -9.03
C ARG A 130 16.75 11.23 -9.51
N LEU A 131 15.69 11.30 -10.32
CA LEU A 131 15.14 12.57 -10.82
C LEU A 131 14.55 13.43 -9.70
N ALA A 132 14.02 12.79 -8.65
CA ALA A 132 13.53 13.46 -7.44
C ALA A 132 14.68 13.93 -6.51
N GLY A 133 15.94 13.60 -6.83
CA GLY A 133 17.11 14.02 -6.07
C GLY A 133 17.41 13.17 -4.84
N PHE A 134 17.01 11.90 -4.84
CA PHE A 134 17.32 10.94 -3.79
C PHE A 134 18.42 9.98 -4.24
N ASP A 135 19.16 9.43 -3.29
CA ASP A 135 20.28 8.52 -3.55
C ASP A 135 19.80 7.09 -3.81
N TYR A 136 18.82 6.64 -3.04
CA TYR A 136 18.29 5.27 -3.09
C TYR A 136 16.78 5.24 -2.89
N SER A 137 16.13 4.21 -3.44
CA SER A 137 14.74 3.85 -3.10
C SER A 137 14.70 3.09 -1.78
N TYR A 138 13.72 3.40 -0.93
CA TYR A 138 13.48 2.75 0.34
C TYR A 138 12.18 1.95 0.28
N HIS A 139 12.33 0.67 0.07
CA HIS A 139 11.20 -0.24 -0.11
C HIS A 139 10.67 -0.72 1.23
N TYR A 140 9.37 -0.62 1.44
CA TYR A 140 8.71 -1.09 2.65
C TYR A 140 7.38 -1.76 2.37
N VAL A 141 6.99 -2.69 3.24
CA VAL A 141 5.77 -3.47 3.13
C VAL A 141 5.18 -3.79 4.50
N VAL A 142 3.86 -3.76 4.58
CA VAL A 142 3.11 -4.21 5.76
C VAL A 142 2.56 -5.60 5.49
N MET A 143 2.82 -6.53 6.38
CA MET A 143 2.29 -7.88 6.34
C MET A 143 1.22 -8.08 7.42
N ARG A 144 0.42 -9.09 7.23
CA ARG A 144 -0.62 -9.52 8.16
C ARG A 144 -0.67 -11.03 8.19
N ASP A 145 -0.96 -11.62 9.35
CA ASP A 145 -1.15 -13.06 9.44
C ASP A 145 -2.28 -13.55 8.52
N SER A 146 -2.18 -14.80 8.07
CA SER A 146 -3.07 -15.36 7.05
C SER A 146 -4.53 -15.36 7.49
N PHE A 147 -4.82 -15.64 8.76
CA PHE A 147 -6.19 -15.68 9.25
C PHE A 147 -6.81 -14.28 9.26
N SER A 148 -6.16 -13.31 9.88
CA SER A 148 -6.65 -11.92 9.96
C SER A 148 -6.80 -11.29 8.57
N ARG A 149 -5.89 -11.63 7.64
CA ARG A 149 -5.99 -11.18 6.24
C ARG A 149 -7.22 -11.76 5.55
N ASN A 150 -7.42 -13.07 5.62
CA ASN A 150 -8.56 -13.76 4.99
C ASN A 150 -9.89 -13.34 5.61
N LYS A 151 -9.97 -13.18 6.93
CA LYS A 151 -11.13 -12.62 7.62
C LYS A 151 -11.46 -11.21 7.10
N SER A 152 -10.45 -10.35 6.93
CA SER A 152 -10.64 -9.00 6.37
C SER A 152 -11.10 -9.04 4.92
N LEU A 153 -10.61 -10.00 4.13
CA LEU A 153 -11.04 -10.19 2.73
C LEU A 153 -12.48 -10.68 2.65
N TYR A 154 -12.86 -11.66 3.45
CA TYR A 154 -14.24 -12.14 3.55
C TYR A 154 -15.21 -10.99 3.90
N ASN A 155 -14.91 -10.22 4.95
CA ASN A 155 -15.74 -9.09 5.35
C ASN A 155 -15.85 -8.03 4.25
N TYR A 156 -14.79 -7.80 3.49
CA TYR A 156 -14.80 -6.89 2.37
C TYR A 156 -15.70 -7.40 1.24
N LEU A 157 -15.57 -8.66 0.84
CA LEU A 157 -16.33 -9.26 -0.25
C LEU A 157 -17.80 -9.44 0.10
N SER A 158 -18.13 -9.81 1.34
CA SER A 158 -19.51 -9.99 1.81
C SER A 158 -20.29 -8.69 1.93
N ASN A 159 -19.61 -7.57 2.17
CA ASN A 159 -20.23 -6.24 2.28
C ASN A 159 -20.33 -5.49 0.94
N GLN A 160 -19.74 -6.01 -0.12
CA GLN A 160 -19.81 -5.37 -1.44
C GLN A 160 -20.95 -5.94 -2.27
N SER A 161 -21.95 -5.12 -2.53
CA SER A 161 -23.00 -5.41 -3.50
C SER A 161 -22.45 -5.31 -4.94
N GLY A 162 -21.76 -6.33 -5.42
CA GLY A 162 -21.58 -6.57 -6.86
C GLY A 162 -20.49 -5.77 -7.60
N ALA A 163 -19.75 -4.86 -7.00
CA ALA A 163 -18.87 -3.96 -7.74
C ALA A 163 -17.46 -4.50 -8.08
N HIS A 164 -17.00 -5.59 -7.46
CA HIS A 164 -15.64 -6.12 -7.64
C HIS A 164 -15.57 -7.63 -7.93
N GLU A 165 -16.55 -8.17 -8.62
CA GLU A 165 -16.60 -9.59 -9.01
C GLU A 165 -15.38 -10.10 -9.82
N PRO A 166 -14.68 -9.29 -10.66
CA PRO A 166 -13.69 -9.87 -11.57
C PRO A 166 -12.40 -10.36 -10.93
N THR A 167 -12.02 -9.82 -9.74
CA THR A 167 -10.67 -10.05 -9.19
C THR A 167 -10.61 -11.09 -8.07
N HIS A 168 -11.71 -11.36 -7.37
CA HIS A 168 -11.70 -12.24 -6.19
C HIS A 168 -12.76 -13.36 -6.24
N GLY A 169 -13.43 -13.52 -7.37
CA GLY A 169 -14.52 -14.49 -7.51
C GLY A 169 -15.81 -14.07 -6.80
N ASN A 170 -16.89 -14.76 -7.10
CA ASN A 170 -18.19 -14.51 -6.52
C ASN A 170 -18.34 -15.34 -5.23
N ILE A 171 -18.46 -14.69 -4.07
CA ILE A 171 -18.69 -15.36 -2.78
C ILE A 171 -20.17 -15.31 -2.34
N LYS A 172 -21.11 -15.00 -3.25
CA LYS A 172 -22.56 -14.90 -2.92
C LYS A 172 -23.14 -16.16 -2.28
N ASP A 173 -22.57 -17.32 -2.59
CA ASP A 173 -23.01 -18.60 -2.05
C ASP A 173 -22.36 -18.94 -0.70
N ILE A 174 -21.37 -18.16 -0.25
CA ILE A 174 -20.68 -18.36 1.02
C ILE A 174 -21.41 -17.60 2.12
N LYS A 175 -21.99 -18.36 3.07
CA LYS A 175 -22.92 -17.81 4.07
C LYS A 175 -22.23 -17.40 5.37
N SER A 176 -21.04 -17.92 5.65
CA SER A 176 -20.31 -17.69 6.89
C SER A 176 -18.81 -17.56 6.66
N LEU A 177 -18.10 -16.99 7.63
CA LEU A 177 -16.64 -16.98 7.63
C LEU A 177 -16.07 -18.40 7.64
N GLU A 178 -16.73 -19.33 8.34
CA GLU A 178 -16.31 -20.75 8.40
C GLU A 178 -16.38 -21.40 7.01
N ASP A 179 -17.50 -21.21 6.28
CA ASP A 179 -17.62 -21.68 4.89
C ASP A 179 -16.52 -21.08 4.00
N TYR A 180 -16.20 -19.81 4.22
CA TYR A 180 -15.13 -19.14 3.47
C TYR A 180 -13.75 -19.76 3.76
N LEU A 181 -13.43 -19.99 5.03
CA LEU A 181 -12.12 -20.51 5.45
C LEU A 181 -11.85 -21.94 4.95
N THR A 182 -12.90 -22.69 4.63
CA THR A 182 -12.82 -24.06 4.07
C THR A 182 -13.06 -24.13 2.57
N SER A 183 -13.31 -22.98 1.93
CA SER A 183 -13.58 -22.90 0.50
C SER A 183 -12.31 -22.78 -0.35
N SER A 184 -12.47 -23.01 -1.66
CA SER A 184 -11.41 -22.78 -2.64
C SER A 184 -11.08 -21.29 -2.88
N HIS A 185 -11.77 -20.36 -2.22
CA HIS A 185 -11.46 -18.93 -2.26
C HIS A 185 -10.28 -18.55 -1.35
N VAL A 186 -9.90 -19.43 -0.42
CA VAL A 186 -8.67 -19.29 0.35
C VAL A 186 -7.51 -19.80 -0.50
N GLU A 187 -6.77 -18.87 -1.08
CA GLU A 187 -5.63 -19.20 -1.94
C GLU A 187 -4.35 -19.35 -1.13
N ASP A 188 -3.66 -20.46 -1.30
CA ASP A 188 -2.34 -20.70 -0.70
C ASP A 188 -1.24 -19.96 -1.47
N GLY A 189 -0.32 -19.38 -0.70
CA GLY A 189 0.85 -18.70 -1.24
C GLY A 189 0.50 -17.45 -2.04
N TRP A 190 -0.58 -16.78 -1.67
CA TRP A 190 -1.04 -15.58 -2.35
C TRP A 190 0.09 -14.55 -2.54
N LEU A 191 0.88 -14.25 -1.49
CA LEU A 191 2.00 -13.32 -1.57
C LEU A 191 3.08 -13.81 -2.55
N ILE A 192 3.36 -15.10 -2.55
CA ILE A 192 4.33 -15.71 -3.48
C ILE A 192 3.84 -15.57 -4.91
N ARG A 193 2.55 -15.84 -5.14
CA ARG A 193 1.93 -15.74 -6.46
C ARG A 193 1.99 -14.31 -6.99
N ASP A 194 1.65 -13.34 -6.17
CA ASP A 194 1.68 -11.93 -6.54
C ASP A 194 3.10 -11.44 -6.85
N LEU A 195 4.07 -11.76 -6.00
CA LEU A 195 5.46 -11.33 -6.19
C LEU A 195 6.14 -12.00 -7.39
N LEU A 196 5.82 -13.27 -7.66
CA LEU A 196 6.44 -14.04 -8.73
C LEU A 196 5.57 -14.18 -9.98
N ASN A 197 4.39 -13.58 -9.99
CA ASN A 197 3.41 -13.71 -11.06
C ASN A 197 3.03 -15.16 -11.40
N LEU A 198 2.75 -15.94 -10.38
CA LEU A 198 2.25 -17.28 -10.54
C LEU A 198 0.72 -17.27 -10.66
N THR A 199 0.19 -18.11 -11.51
CA THR A 199 -1.27 -18.30 -11.63
C THR A 199 -1.79 -19.23 -10.53
N ALA A 200 -3.11 -19.30 -10.35
CA ALA A 200 -3.73 -20.24 -9.40
C ALA A 200 -3.41 -21.71 -9.72
N SER A 201 -3.11 -22.03 -11.00
CA SER A 201 -2.75 -23.39 -11.44
C SER A 201 -1.28 -23.75 -11.20
N ASP A 202 -0.42 -22.78 -10.92
CA ASP A 202 1.00 -23.05 -10.67
C ASP A 202 1.19 -23.70 -9.30
N ILE A 203 2.01 -24.74 -9.24
CA ILE A 203 2.35 -25.41 -7.98
C ILE A 203 3.47 -24.63 -7.31
N ILE A 204 3.19 -24.12 -6.09
CA ILE A 204 4.22 -23.49 -5.29
C ILE A 204 5.22 -24.52 -4.79
N GLN A 205 6.49 -24.18 -4.88
CA GLN A 205 7.62 -25.04 -4.52
C GLN A 205 8.62 -24.26 -3.64
N PRO A 206 9.47 -24.94 -2.86
CA PRO A 206 10.48 -24.27 -2.01
C PRO A 206 11.37 -23.26 -2.74
N ARG A 207 11.67 -23.50 -4.03
CA ARG A 207 12.43 -22.53 -4.85
C ARG A 207 11.75 -21.16 -4.99
N HIS A 208 10.42 -21.11 -4.92
CA HIS A 208 9.66 -19.86 -4.98
C HIS A 208 9.85 -19.06 -3.69
N ILE A 209 9.99 -19.72 -2.54
CA ILE A 209 10.37 -19.05 -1.29
C ILE A 209 11.74 -18.38 -1.45
N THR A 210 12.72 -19.08 -2.02
CA THR A 210 14.06 -18.50 -2.25
C THR A 210 14.01 -17.29 -3.19
N ALA A 211 13.16 -17.33 -4.22
CA ALA A 211 12.96 -16.20 -5.11
C ALA A 211 12.32 -15.01 -4.40
N VAL A 212 11.27 -15.24 -3.59
CA VAL A 212 10.63 -14.21 -2.75
C VAL A 212 11.63 -13.60 -1.77
N ASP A 213 12.49 -14.43 -1.15
CA ASP A 213 13.56 -13.94 -0.28
C ASP A 213 14.52 -13.00 -1.00
N GLY A 214 14.82 -13.28 -2.26
CA GLY A 214 15.64 -12.42 -3.10
C GLY A 214 15.06 -11.01 -3.26
N TYR A 215 13.73 -10.88 -3.30
CA TYR A 215 13.03 -9.60 -3.33
C TYR A 215 12.98 -8.95 -1.95
N LEU A 216 12.47 -9.68 -0.98
CA LEU A 216 12.11 -9.12 0.33
C LEU A 216 13.32 -8.78 1.22
N LYS A 217 14.51 -9.32 0.95
CA LYS A 217 15.71 -9.07 1.77
C LYS A 217 16.13 -7.59 1.86
N HIS A 218 15.71 -6.79 0.89
CA HIS A 218 16.01 -5.34 0.83
C HIS A 218 14.85 -4.48 1.32
N PHE A 219 13.74 -5.10 1.75
CA PHE A 219 12.55 -4.39 2.19
C PHE A 219 12.54 -4.26 3.70
N GLU A 220 12.04 -3.16 4.17
CA GLU A 220 11.59 -3.07 5.54
C GLU A 220 10.20 -3.70 5.65
N ILE A 221 10.10 -4.74 6.47
CA ILE A 221 8.90 -5.56 6.60
C ILE A 221 8.45 -5.51 8.05
N VAL A 222 7.20 -5.10 8.28
CA VAL A 222 6.58 -5.08 9.60
C VAL A 222 5.21 -5.75 9.59
N ASP A 223 4.79 -6.16 10.79
CA ASP A 223 3.40 -6.53 11.03
C ASP A 223 2.49 -5.30 10.97
N ILE A 224 1.21 -5.54 10.63
CA ILE A 224 0.17 -4.52 10.65
C ILE A 224 0.06 -3.78 11.99
N GLU A 225 0.38 -4.43 13.10
CA GLU A 225 0.38 -3.83 14.43
C GLU A 225 1.44 -2.71 14.59
N ASN A 226 2.51 -2.77 13.80
CA ASN A 226 3.63 -1.83 13.84
C ASN A 226 3.63 -0.85 12.65
N VAL A 227 2.52 -0.75 11.92
CA VAL A 227 2.40 0.09 10.72
C VAL A 227 2.65 1.56 11.02
N ASP A 228 2.25 2.02 12.18
CA ASP A 228 2.40 3.41 12.63
C ASP A 228 3.87 3.79 12.80
N GLU A 229 4.63 2.95 13.47
CA GLU A 229 6.06 3.15 13.68
C GLU A 229 6.84 3.06 12.36
N LEU A 230 6.42 2.17 11.47
CA LEU A 230 7.01 2.07 10.14
C LEU A 230 6.83 3.37 9.35
N ILE A 231 5.60 3.89 9.29
CA ILE A 231 5.31 5.14 8.58
C ILE A 231 6.18 6.28 9.14
N ASP A 232 6.20 6.45 10.46
CA ASP A 232 7.00 7.50 11.09
C ASP A 232 8.49 7.35 10.76
N ARG A 233 9.05 6.15 10.84
CA ARG A 233 10.46 5.89 10.55
C ARG A 233 10.82 6.14 9.08
N VAL A 234 10.00 5.65 8.16
CA VAL A 234 10.23 5.82 6.72
C VAL A 234 10.25 7.30 6.34
N TYR A 235 9.24 8.06 6.75
CA TYR A 235 9.10 9.46 6.35
C TYR A 235 9.99 10.41 7.15
N LEU A 236 10.35 10.05 8.38
CA LEU A 236 11.38 10.77 9.12
C LEU A 236 12.75 10.67 8.41
N ASN A 237 13.13 9.47 7.97
CA ASN A 237 14.40 9.24 7.27
C ASN A 237 14.42 9.88 5.87
N SER A 238 13.28 9.93 5.19
CA SER A 238 13.18 10.44 3.81
C SER A 238 13.02 11.95 3.73
N PHE A 239 12.19 12.53 4.58
CA PHE A 239 11.73 13.91 4.50
C PHE A 239 11.84 14.68 5.81
N ASN A 240 12.37 14.08 6.85
CA ASN A 240 12.38 14.63 8.22
C ASN A 240 10.98 15.05 8.68
N ILE A 241 9.98 14.18 8.46
CA ILE A 241 8.58 14.39 8.83
C ILE A 241 7.98 13.10 9.38
N LYS A 242 7.09 13.21 10.36
CA LYS A 242 6.36 12.11 10.98
C LYS A 242 4.89 12.47 11.16
N ARG A 243 4.06 11.51 11.52
CA ARG A 243 2.61 11.70 11.69
C ARG A 243 2.25 12.78 12.70
N GLN A 244 3.02 12.93 13.78
CA GLN A 244 2.79 14.01 14.77
C GLN A 244 2.89 15.40 14.13
N ASP A 245 3.80 15.60 13.18
CA ASP A 245 3.96 16.87 12.48
C ASP A 245 2.71 17.27 11.67
N VAL A 246 1.94 16.29 11.20
CA VAL A 246 0.67 16.54 10.54
C VAL A 246 -0.31 17.19 11.53
N TYR A 247 -0.46 16.61 12.72
CA TYR A 247 -1.35 17.15 13.75
C TYR A 247 -0.92 18.56 14.20
N ASP A 248 0.38 18.78 14.36
CA ASP A 248 0.92 20.08 14.78
C ASP A 248 0.60 21.17 13.73
N ILE A 249 0.84 20.88 12.44
CA ILE A 249 0.54 21.82 11.36
C ILE A 249 -0.97 22.07 11.22
N TYR A 250 -1.82 21.07 11.44
CA TYR A 250 -3.28 21.24 11.45
C TYR A 250 -3.73 22.13 12.60
N SER A 251 -3.16 21.93 13.79
CA SER A 251 -3.44 22.77 14.96
C SER A 251 -3.09 24.23 14.70
N ASP A 252 -1.97 24.50 14.06
CA ASP A 252 -1.55 25.86 13.68
C ASP A 252 -2.51 26.53 12.69
N GLN A 253 -3.32 25.72 11.97
CA GLN A 253 -4.35 26.20 11.04
C GLN A 253 -5.77 26.18 11.63
N ASN A 254 -5.90 26.06 12.97
CA ASN A 254 -7.19 25.95 13.68
C ASN A 254 -8.06 24.75 13.25
N LEU A 255 -7.41 23.68 12.74
CA LEU A 255 -8.06 22.41 12.46
C LEU A 255 -7.88 21.45 13.63
N THR A 256 -8.84 20.57 13.86
CA THR A 256 -8.83 19.66 15.00
C THR A 256 -8.17 18.33 14.66
N LYS A 257 -7.81 17.57 15.69
CA LYS A 257 -7.34 16.19 15.52
C LYS A 257 -8.39 15.33 14.81
N GLU A 258 -9.65 15.55 15.09
CA GLU A 258 -10.78 14.85 14.45
C GLU A 258 -10.85 15.14 12.95
N ASP A 259 -10.43 16.33 12.50
CA ASP A 259 -10.36 16.67 11.08
C ASP A 259 -9.26 15.87 10.37
N VAL A 260 -8.10 15.66 11.02
CA VAL A 260 -7.06 14.75 10.53
C VAL A 260 -7.59 13.33 10.49
N ASP A 261 -8.16 12.86 11.60
CA ASP A 261 -8.61 11.46 11.74
C ASP A 261 -9.73 11.10 10.76
N ARG A 262 -10.58 12.06 10.34
CA ARG A 262 -11.58 11.84 9.27
C ARG A 262 -10.95 11.58 7.92
N ASN A 263 -9.78 12.13 7.64
CA ASN A 263 -9.06 11.94 6.39
C ASN A 263 -8.23 10.66 6.38
N ILE A 264 -8.03 10.05 7.54
CA ILE A 264 -7.39 8.75 7.65
C ILE A 264 -8.45 7.69 7.43
N TYR A 265 -8.44 7.09 6.26
CA TYR A 265 -9.37 6.02 5.94
C TYR A 265 -9.04 4.77 6.79
N LYS A 266 -9.69 4.69 7.95
CA LYS A 266 -9.67 3.46 8.75
C LYS A 266 -10.68 2.53 8.10
N ASN A 267 -10.21 1.51 7.39
CA ASN A 267 -11.03 0.34 7.05
C ASN A 267 -11.36 -0.41 8.37
N THR A 268 -12.07 0.26 9.24
CA THR A 268 -12.71 -0.36 10.38
C THR A 268 -13.96 -1.01 9.84
N THR A 269 -13.90 -2.30 9.50
CA THR A 269 -15.11 -3.11 9.60
C THR A 269 -15.65 -2.87 11.00
N SER A 270 -16.87 -2.36 11.07
CA SER A 270 -17.54 -1.92 12.29
C SER A 270 -17.77 -3.02 13.34
N GLU A 271 -17.44 -4.25 13.00
CA GLU A 271 -17.42 -5.41 13.89
C GLU A 271 -15.99 -5.94 13.98
N ARG A 272 -15.24 -5.42 14.93
CA ARG A 272 -14.13 -6.18 15.52
C ARG A 272 -14.76 -7.36 16.29
N CYS A 273 -15.22 -8.36 15.57
CA CYS A 273 -15.41 -9.66 16.16
C CYS A 273 -14.04 -10.14 16.60
N ASP A 274 -13.84 -10.37 17.90
CA ASP A 274 -12.62 -10.96 18.48
C ASP A 274 -12.48 -12.45 18.11
N ILE A 275 -13.01 -12.84 16.95
CA ILE A 275 -12.93 -14.20 16.42
C ILE A 275 -11.50 -14.44 15.98
N THR A 276 -10.89 -15.44 16.57
CA THR A 276 -9.58 -15.98 16.23
C THR A 276 -9.74 -17.37 15.62
N LEU A 277 -8.70 -17.89 14.96
CA LEU A 277 -8.80 -19.20 14.28
C LEU A 277 -9.09 -20.35 15.24
N ASP A 278 -8.62 -20.26 16.49
CA ASP A 278 -8.81 -21.25 17.53
C ASP A 278 -10.26 -21.36 18.08
N THR A 279 -11.12 -20.41 17.73
CA THR A 279 -12.55 -20.48 18.07
C THR A 279 -13.35 -21.41 17.15
N PHE A 280 -12.78 -21.84 16.02
CA PHE A 280 -13.41 -22.76 15.08
C PHE A 280 -13.10 -24.22 15.43
N GLU A 281 -13.90 -25.14 14.87
CA GLU A 281 -13.64 -26.57 14.99
C GLU A 281 -12.27 -26.96 14.45
N LYS A 282 -11.69 -28.03 14.97
CA LYS A 282 -10.35 -28.49 14.59
C LYS A 282 -10.21 -28.84 13.12
N SER A 283 -11.28 -29.32 12.51
CA SER A 283 -11.38 -29.61 11.08
C SER A 283 -11.20 -28.35 10.23
N VAL A 284 -11.87 -27.25 10.61
CA VAL A 284 -11.75 -25.93 9.94
C VAL A 284 -10.34 -25.36 10.10
N GLN A 285 -9.79 -25.42 11.33
CA GLN A 285 -8.42 -24.98 11.60
C GLN A 285 -7.41 -25.73 10.74
N THR A 286 -7.56 -27.05 10.61
CA THR A 286 -6.65 -27.88 9.81
C THR A 286 -6.78 -27.53 8.32
N CYS A 287 -8.00 -27.49 7.79
CA CYS A 287 -8.26 -27.15 6.39
C CYS A 287 -7.65 -25.77 6.04
N PHE A 288 -7.91 -24.75 6.86
CA PHE A 288 -7.38 -23.41 6.65
C PHE A 288 -5.84 -23.38 6.76
N ASN A 289 -5.27 -24.08 7.72
CA ASN A 289 -3.82 -24.14 7.91
C ASN A 289 -3.11 -24.82 6.73
N ASP A 290 -3.72 -25.83 6.14
CA ASP A 290 -3.20 -26.50 4.95
C ASP A 290 -3.32 -25.58 3.72
N ALA A 291 -4.48 -24.90 3.58
CA ALA A 291 -4.74 -23.96 2.48
C ALA A 291 -3.90 -22.66 2.54
N THR A 292 -3.29 -22.34 3.68
CA THR A 292 -2.45 -21.14 3.86
C THR A 292 -1.00 -21.46 4.25
N TYR A 293 -0.55 -22.67 3.94
CA TYR A 293 0.75 -23.18 4.38
C TYR A 293 1.91 -22.27 3.95
N TRP A 294 1.97 -21.86 2.68
CA TRP A 294 3.06 -21.05 2.15
C TRP A 294 3.05 -19.61 2.65
N ASP A 295 1.87 -19.01 2.78
CA ASP A 295 1.73 -17.65 3.33
C ASP A 295 2.21 -17.58 4.79
N ARG A 296 1.93 -18.63 5.57
CA ARG A 296 2.41 -18.73 6.97
C ARG A 296 3.92 -18.87 7.06
N ILE A 297 4.55 -19.65 6.18
CA ILE A 297 6.01 -19.75 6.11
C ILE A 297 6.65 -18.37 5.90
N ILE A 298 6.14 -17.60 4.95
CA ILE A 298 6.64 -16.25 4.66
C ILE A 298 6.42 -15.34 5.86
N TYR A 299 5.21 -15.30 6.40
CA TYR A 299 4.88 -14.46 7.55
C TYR A 299 5.73 -14.80 8.77
N ASP A 300 5.84 -16.08 9.12
CA ASP A 300 6.65 -16.53 10.26
C ASP A 300 8.13 -16.16 10.08
N LYS A 301 8.65 -16.31 8.88
CA LYS A 301 10.04 -15.95 8.56
C LYS A 301 10.33 -14.47 8.76
N TYR A 302 9.48 -13.60 8.26
CA TYR A 302 9.74 -12.16 8.22
C TYR A 302 9.21 -11.38 9.41
N ILE A 303 8.24 -11.92 10.12
CA ILE A 303 7.60 -11.26 11.27
C ILE A 303 7.96 -11.94 12.58
N LYS A 304 7.62 -13.23 12.73
CA LYS A 304 7.78 -13.91 14.03
C LYS A 304 9.24 -14.19 14.40
N ASN A 305 10.07 -14.56 13.41
CA ASN A 305 11.47 -14.92 13.65
C ASN A 305 12.42 -13.71 13.71
N LYS A 306 11.90 -12.48 13.54
CA LYS A 306 12.65 -11.23 13.76
C LYS A 306 12.59 -10.72 15.20
N ARG A 307 11.79 -11.36 16.06
CA ARG A 307 11.64 -10.99 17.49
C ARG A 307 12.75 -11.56 18.36
#